data_eb5a0d7b945af4b3fa5c508ba2a52203
#
_entry.id   eb5a0d7b945af4b3fa5c508ba2a52203
#
_cell.length_a   1.000
_cell.length_b   1.000
_cell.length_c   1.000
_cell.angle_alpha   90.00
_cell.angle_beta   90.00
_cell.angle_gamma   90.00
#
_symmetry.space_group_name_H-M   'P 1'
#
loop_
_entity.id
_entity.type
_entity.pdbx_description
1 polymer ?
#
loop_
_entity_poly.entity_id
_entity_poly.type
_entity_poly.pdbx_seq_one_letter_code
_entity_poly.pdbx_strand_id
1 'polypeptide(L)'
;MSHKKYNLILLIPLGGLFVVFIFLALWVEPIEGDLTRLGGFTENDFGWNKPQQRFPSILFDMEGRREYDRYYDVVVLGDSFSNAYPKAQWQNYFVRETGMSLITYKADDIDIESFVANPAYQDHPPRIVIYETVERSFIDRGIMWDKEDCEPAVFPKLPWKPLPLKPGNQPISTHSRDARKGLFHPNLSSGAHFLKRSIKKTFNKKSNRAIEIALNRNNLFSNRRSDHILVYRNDFERYQVSTEELNEAICGLTHIQNTFQKNGKTFFVGLVAPDKLTAYMHVYKNFDREKIHWMDEISKHQNLSVPRLDRALQKVIDRGSQDVYLPNDTHWGSTGHKVTAQTVIEYLSKKGILKSTGD
;
A
#
# COMPACT_ATOMS: atom_id res chain seq x y z
N MET A 1 59.34 16.49 1.75
CA MET A 1 58.77 15.47 0.82
C MET A 1 58.68 16.10 -0.55
N SER A 2 59.17 15.47 -1.63
CA SER A 2 59.09 16.08 -2.96
C SER A 2 57.63 16.13 -3.43
N HIS A 3 57.26 17.18 -4.21
CA HIS A 3 55.91 17.30 -4.79
C HIS A 3 55.46 16.04 -5.55
N LYS A 4 56.37 15.33 -6.21
CA LYS A 4 56.08 14.07 -6.89
C LYS A 4 55.60 12.96 -5.94
N LYS A 5 56.25 12.80 -4.78
CA LYS A 5 55.87 11.83 -3.76
C LYS A 5 54.51 12.17 -3.14
N TYR A 6 54.26 13.44 -2.88
CA TYR A 6 52.99 13.92 -2.36
C TYR A 6 51.83 13.65 -3.34
N ASN A 7 52.02 14.00 -4.61
CA ASN A 7 51.00 13.72 -5.63
C ASN A 7 50.73 12.23 -5.80
N LEU A 8 51.77 11.36 -5.72
CA LEU A 8 51.57 9.92 -5.84
C LEU A 8 50.79 9.36 -4.65
N ILE A 9 51.04 9.83 -3.43
CA ILE A 9 50.32 9.43 -2.22
C ILE A 9 48.84 9.83 -2.27
N LEU A 10 48.50 10.92 -2.96
CA LEU A 10 47.13 11.37 -3.17
C LEU A 10 46.42 10.65 -4.34
N LEU A 11 47.12 10.49 -5.47
CA LEU A 11 46.55 9.93 -6.69
C LEU A 11 46.25 8.42 -6.59
N ILE A 12 47.05 7.65 -5.86
CA ILE A 12 46.83 6.21 -5.68
C ILE A 12 45.51 5.92 -4.94
N PRO A 13 45.25 6.52 -3.75
CA PRO A 13 43.95 6.32 -3.07
C PRO A 13 42.76 6.84 -3.87
N LEU A 14 42.87 8.01 -4.52
CA LEU A 14 41.83 8.59 -5.36
C LEU A 14 41.53 7.71 -6.58
N GLY A 15 42.56 7.19 -7.24
CA GLY A 15 42.41 6.22 -8.33
C GLY A 15 41.76 4.92 -7.86
N GLY A 16 42.15 4.41 -6.70
CA GLY A 16 41.52 3.23 -6.09
C GLY A 16 40.06 3.46 -5.76
N LEU A 17 39.72 4.59 -5.16
CA LEU A 17 38.32 4.98 -4.88
C LEU A 17 37.50 5.12 -6.17
N PHE A 18 38.09 5.69 -7.23
CA PHE A 18 37.45 5.82 -8.53
C PHE A 18 37.16 4.46 -9.18
N VAL A 19 38.09 3.52 -9.11
CA VAL A 19 37.89 2.14 -9.61
C VAL A 19 36.77 1.43 -8.82
N VAL A 20 36.78 1.57 -7.49
CA VAL A 20 35.68 1.04 -6.64
C VAL A 20 34.34 1.67 -6.99
N PHE A 21 34.33 2.99 -7.22
CA PHE A 21 33.11 3.69 -7.65
C PHE A 21 32.59 3.18 -9.01
N ILE A 22 33.45 3.01 -10.00
CA ILE A 22 33.09 2.43 -11.31
C ILE A 22 32.52 1.02 -11.12
N PHE A 23 33.20 0.19 -10.32
CA PHE A 23 32.73 -1.16 -10.03
C PHE A 23 31.34 -1.13 -9.41
N LEU A 24 31.11 -0.31 -8.37
CA LEU A 24 29.80 -0.18 -7.73
C LEU A 24 28.73 0.33 -8.71
N ALA A 25 29.06 1.30 -9.57
CA ALA A 25 28.12 1.85 -10.53
C ALA A 25 27.71 0.86 -11.63
N LEU A 26 28.62 0.00 -12.07
CA LEU A 26 28.39 -0.94 -13.19
C LEU A 26 27.87 -2.31 -12.73
N TRP A 27 28.22 -2.74 -11.53
CA TRP A 27 27.98 -4.12 -11.06
C TRP A 27 26.93 -4.21 -9.95
N VAL A 28 26.73 -3.12 -9.19
CA VAL A 28 25.72 -3.14 -8.13
C VAL A 28 24.34 -2.98 -8.74
N GLU A 29 23.50 -3.95 -8.45
CA GLU A 29 22.12 -3.97 -8.88
C GLU A 29 21.31 -2.90 -8.11
N PRO A 30 20.51 -2.06 -8.81
CA PRO A 30 19.60 -1.15 -8.12
C PRO A 30 18.61 -1.96 -7.28
N ILE A 31 18.36 -1.51 -6.06
CA ILE A 31 17.37 -2.09 -5.16
C ILE A 31 16.15 -1.18 -5.19
N GLU A 32 15.05 -1.71 -5.71
CA GLU A 32 13.81 -0.96 -5.90
C GLU A 32 12.74 -1.35 -4.88
N GLY A 33 12.66 -2.65 -4.54
CA GLY A 33 11.66 -3.16 -3.63
C GLY A 33 12.06 -3.10 -2.16
N ASP A 34 11.09 -2.91 -1.28
CA ASP A 34 11.29 -2.95 0.16
C ASP A 34 11.67 -4.35 0.66
N LEU A 35 11.04 -5.40 0.14
CA LEU A 35 11.30 -6.79 0.54
C LEU A 35 12.68 -7.27 0.10
N THR A 36 13.13 -6.89 -1.11
CA THR A 36 14.49 -7.21 -1.57
C THR A 36 15.53 -6.48 -0.74
N ARG A 37 15.28 -5.21 -0.39
CA ARG A 37 16.13 -4.41 0.48
C ARG A 37 16.20 -4.96 1.91
N LEU A 38 15.05 -5.27 2.51
CA LEU A 38 14.96 -5.77 3.88
C LEU A 38 15.47 -7.20 4.01
N GLY A 39 15.16 -8.07 3.04
CA GLY A 39 15.53 -9.48 3.02
C GLY A 39 16.93 -9.75 2.51
N GLY A 40 17.53 -8.81 1.78
CA GLY A 40 18.80 -9.03 1.09
C GLY A 40 18.66 -9.94 -0.14
N PHE A 41 17.48 -9.99 -0.75
CA PHE A 41 17.23 -10.70 -2.01
C PHE A 41 17.67 -9.88 -3.22
N THR A 42 17.85 -10.54 -4.37
CA THR A 42 18.30 -9.86 -5.61
C THR A 42 17.11 -9.35 -6.39
N GLU A 43 17.25 -8.17 -7.00
CA GLU A 43 16.26 -7.66 -7.95
C GLU A 43 16.23 -8.48 -9.25
N ASN A 44 17.35 -9.15 -9.62
CA ASN A 44 17.39 -10.07 -10.75
C ASN A 44 16.46 -11.26 -10.56
N ASP A 45 16.30 -11.74 -9.33
CA ASP A 45 15.45 -12.88 -9.01
C ASP A 45 14.02 -12.46 -8.74
N PHE A 46 13.83 -11.37 -7.98
CA PHE A 46 12.52 -10.96 -7.48
C PHE A 46 11.97 -9.65 -8.04
N GLY A 47 12.75 -8.88 -8.81
CA GLY A 47 12.24 -7.68 -9.46
C GLY A 47 11.18 -8.00 -10.52
N TRP A 48 10.12 -7.20 -10.59
CA TRP A 48 9.05 -7.37 -11.57
C TRP A 48 9.54 -7.09 -13.01
N ASN A 49 9.04 -7.86 -13.96
CA ASN A 49 9.38 -7.74 -15.37
C ASN A 49 8.18 -7.30 -16.24
N LYS A 50 6.95 -7.46 -15.75
CA LYS A 50 5.75 -6.98 -16.43
C LYS A 50 5.62 -5.47 -16.23
N PRO A 51 5.48 -4.67 -17.32
CA PRO A 51 5.28 -3.23 -17.19
C PRO A 51 4.08 -2.89 -16.32
N GLN A 52 4.25 -1.93 -15.40
CA GLN A 52 3.20 -1.43 -14.53
C GLN A 52 2.52 -0.21 -15.13
N GLN A 53 1.24 -0.01 -14.85
CA GLN A 53 0.49 1.16 -15.29
C GLN A 53 0.77 2.35 -14.39
N ARG A 54 0.91 3.53 -14.99
CA ARG A 54 1.05 4.82 -14.29
C ARG A 54 0.26 5.90 -15.00
N PHE A 55 -0.26 6.83 -14.24
CA PHE A 55 -0.84 8.06 -14.77
C PHE A 55 0.27 9.09 -15.04
N PRO A 56 0.22 9.83 -16.16
CA PRO A 56 1.19 10.88 -16.45
C PRO A 56 1.21 11.97 -15.37
N SER A 57 0.03 12.33 -14.85
CA SER A 57 -0.18 13.24 -13.73
C SER A 57 -1.03 12.56 -12.65
N ILE A 58 -0.91 13.02 -11.42
CA ILE A 58 -1.79 12.64 -10.31
C ILE A 58 -3.15 13.29 -10.55
N LEU A 59 -4.23 12.52 -10.37
CA LEU A 59 -5.61 12.99 -10.59
C LEU A 59 -6.32 13.43 -9.30
N PHE A 60 -5.66 13.34 -8.17
CA PHE A 60 -6.16 13.72 -6.85
C PHE A 60 -5.17 14.65 -6.15
N ASP A 61 -5.63 15.36 -5.14
CA ASP A 61 -4.76 16.21 -4.35
C ASP A 61 -4.07 15.39 -3.24
N MET A 62 -2.80 15.69 -2.98
CA MET A 62 -2.04 15.14 -1.87
C MET A 62 -1.57 16.31 -1.01
N GLU A 63 -2.01 16.33 0.22
CA GLU A 63 -1.59 17.36 1.16
C GLU A 63 -0.61 16.80 2.18
N GLY A 64 0.62 17.31 2.15
CA GLY A 64 1.68 16.84 3.04
C GLY A 64 1.48 17.22 4.49
N ARG A 65 0.88 18.38 4.80
CA ARG A 65 0.64 18.91 6.16
C ARG A 65 -0.38 20.05 6.18
N ARG A 66 -1.28 20.16 5.20
CA ARG A 66 -2.26 21.22 5.19
C ARG A 66 -3.53 20.80 5.90
N GLU A 67 -4.12 21.73 6.59
CA GLU A 67 -5.45 21.59 7.13
C GLU A 67 -6.46 21.44 5.98
N TYR A 68 -7.58 20.76 6.25
CA TYR A 68 -8.71 20.71 5.35
C TYR A 68 -9.26 22.13 5.17
N ASP A 69 -9.16 22.69 3.96
CA ASP A 69 -9.44 24.12 3.68
C ASP A 69 -10.56 24.36 2.68
N ARG A 70 -11.04 23.32 2.00
CA ARG A 70 -12.08 23.40 0.98
C ARG A 70 -12.83 22.08 0.82
N TYR A 71 -13.95 22.12 0.11
CA TYR A 71 -14.74 20.93 -0.19
C TYR A 71 -14.02 19.97 -1.14
N TYR A 72 -14.09 18.69 -0.80
CA TYR A 72 -13.80 17.55 -1.65
C TYR A 72 -14.94 16.54 -1.57
N ASP A 73 -15.23 15.85 -2.68
CA ASP A 73 -16.21 14.75 -2.65
C ASP A 73 -15.72 13.61 -1.77
N VAL A 74 -14.40 13.33 -1.81
CA VAL A 74 -13.77 12.24 -1.09
C VAL A 74 -12.53 12.71 -0.35
N VAL A 75 -12.43 12.34 0.93
CA VAL A 75 -11.22 12.46 1.74
C VAL A 75 -10.70 11.05 2.01
N VAL A 76 -9.42 10.82 1.75
CA VAL A 76 -8.72 9.57 2.10
C VAL A 76 -7.74 9.87 3.22
N LEU A 77 -7.87 9.16 4.33
CA LEU A 77 -6.86 9.10 5.39
C LEU A 77 -6.19 7.73 5.24
N GLY A 78 -4.96 7.68 4.74
CA GLY A 78 -4.35 6.41 4.40
C GLY A 78 -2.88 6.30 4.76
N ASP A 79 -2.37 5.09 4.75
CA ASP A 79 -0.94 4.81 4.96
C ASP A 79 -0.16 4.71 3.64
N SER A 80 0.90 3.93 3.60
CA SER A 80 1.75 3.80 2.41
C SER A 80 1.02 3.20 1.21
N PHE A 81 -0.05 2.42 1.41
CA PHE A 81 -0.87 1.88 0.33
C PHE A 81 -1.69 2.96 -0.41
N SER A 82 -1.86 4.12 0.21
CA SER A 82 -2.48 5.31 -0.38
C SER A 82 -1.51 6.47 -0.66
N ASN A 83 -0.24 6.38 -0.21
CA ASN A 83 0.70 7.51 -0.27
C ASN A 83 2.06 7.22 -0.93
N ALA A 84 2.48 5.94 -1.10
CA ALA A 84 3.87 5.64 -1.50
C ALA A 84 4.21 6.00 -2.95
N TYR A 85 3.30 5.74 -3.90
CA TYR A 85 3.55 5.87 -5.35
C TYR A 85 2.47 6.70 -6.03
N PRO A 86 2.41 8.03 -5.87
CA PRO A 86 1.25 8.86 -6.24
C PRO A 86 0.70 8.63 -7.64
N LYS A 87 1.57 8.47 -8.66
CA LYS A 87 1.14 8.22 -10.04
C LYS A 87 0.60 6.82 -10.33
N ALA A 88 0.77 5.87 -9.41
CA ALA A 88 0.29 4.49 -9.56
C ALA A 88 -0.88 4.15 -8.63
N GLN A 89 -1.18 5.03 -7.65
CA GLN A 89 -2.14 4.79 -6.58
C GLN A 89 -3.56 4.55 -7.07
N TRP A 90 -4.31 3.78 -6.28
CA TRP A 90 -5.70 3.42 -6.54
C TRP A 90 -6.63 4.63 -6.66
N GLN A 91 -6.33 5.73 -5.99
CA GLN A 91 -7.09 6.98 -6.07
C GLN A 91 -7.17 7.54 -7.50
N ASN A 92 -6.11 7.39 -8.31
CA ASN A 92 -6.17 7.81 -9.72
C ASN A 92 -7.21 7.02 -10.50
N TYR A 93 -7.28 5.71 -10.30
CA TYR A 93 -8.30 4.86 -10.94
C TYR A 93 -9.69 5.24 -10.44
N PHE A 94 -9.83 5.48 -9.13
CA PHE A 94 -11.09 5.91 -8.54
C PHE A 94 -11.57 7.25 -9.13
N VAL A 95 -10.72 8.28 -9.15
CA VAL A 95 -11.04 9.61 -9.72
C VAL A 95 -11.36 9.50 -11.20
N ARG A 96 -10.59 8.72 -11.96
CA ARG A 96 -10.84 8.48 -13.38
C ARG A 96 -12.21 7.87 -13.65
N GLU A 97 -12.62 6.86 -12.86
CA GLU A 97 -13.89 6.14 -13.06
C GLU A 97 -15.09 6.93 -12.51
N THR A 98 -14.90 7.79 -11.52
CA THR A 98 -16.00 8.51 -10.85
C THR A 98 -16.10 9.97 -11.24
N GLY A 99 -15.01 10.63 -11.60
CA GLY A 99 -14.92 12.07 -11.82
C GLY A 99 -15.03 12.91 -10.54
N MET A 100 -14.88 12.28 -9.37
CA MET A 100 -14.97 12.94 -8.05
C MET A 100 -13.68 13.66 -7.71
N SER A 101 -13.80 14.80 -7.04
CA SER A 101 -12.68 15.46 -6.39
C SER A 101 -12.23 14.65 -5.17
N LEU A 102 -10.92 14.40 -5.04
CA LEU A 102 -10.37 13.58 -3.98
C LEU A 102 -9.09 14.22 -3.43
N ILE A 103 -8.96 14.22 -2.10
CA ILE A 103 -7.72 14.55 -1.40
C ILE A 103 -7.27 13.41 -0.51
N THR A 104 -5.97 13.18 -0.42
CA THR A 104 -5.36 12.15 0.43
C THR A 104 -4.46 12.79 1.47
N TYR A 105 -4.67 12.43 2.72
CA TYR A 105 -3.82 12.72 3.87
C TYR A 105 -3.15 11.44 4.36
N LYS A 106 -2.00 11.61 4.97
CA LYS A 106 -1.34 10.50 5.66
C LYS A 106 -2.02 10.30 7.02
N ALA A 107 -2.58 9.12 7.25
CA ALA A 107 -3.38 8.84 8.44
C ALA A 107 -2.64 9.11 9.76
N ASP A 108 -1.34 8.79 9.81
CA ASP A 108 -0.50 9.00 11.00
C ASP A 108 -0.25 10.48 11.34
N ASP A 109 -0.50 11.41 10.40
CA ASP A 109 -0.30 12.85 10.59
C ASP A 109 -1.62 13.57 10.98
N ILE A 110 -2.75 12.84 11.06
CA ILE A 110 -4.09 13.39 11.31
C ILE A 110 -4.61 12.94 12.68
N ASP A 111 -4.91 13.91 13.53
CA ASP A 111 -5.78 13.73 14.68
C ASP A 111 -7.24 13.86 14.23
N ILE A 112 -8.02 12.78 14.34
CA ILE A 112 -9.39 12.69 13.79
C ILE A 112 -10.33 13.68 14.45
N GLU A 113 -10.26 13.85 15.77
CA GLU A 113 -11.13 14.76 16.52
C GLU A 113 -10.86 16.21 16.08
N SER A 114 -9.60 16.61 16.00
CA SER A 114 -9.21 17.93 15.51
C SER A 114 -9.60 18.13 14.05
N PHE A 115 -9.50 17.08 13.22
CA PHE A 115 -9.88 17.14 11.81
C PHE A 115 -11.37 17.42 11.63
N VAL A 116 -12.24 16.71 12.35
CA VAL A 116 -13.68 16.93 12.25
C VAL A 116 -14.14 18.23 12.94
N ALA A 117 -13.38 18.73 13.92
CA ALA A 117 -13.63 20.02 14.57
C ALA A 117 -13.18 21.22 13.72
N ASN A 118 -12.41 21.01 12.65
CA ASN A 118 -11.98 22.08 11.76
C ASN A 118 -13.18 22.81 11.16
N PRO A 119 -13.24 24.17 11.20
CA PRO A 119 -14.35 24.95 10.66
C PRO A 119 -14.65 24.67 9.18
N ALA A 120 -13.61 24.48 8.34
CA ALA A 120 -13.82 24.17 6.92
C ALA A 120 -14.46 22.77 6.74
N TYR A 121 -14.14 21.79 7.60
CA TYR A 121 -14.82 20.49 7.60
C TYR A 121 -16.29 20.62 8.04
N GLN A 122 -16.56 21.42 9.05
CA GLN A 122 -17.93 21.64 9.53
C GLN A 122 -18.81 22.33 8.47
N ASP A 123 -18.25 23.34 7.79
CA ASP A 123 -18.95 24.11 6.76
C ASP A 123 -19.11 23.31 5.45
N HIS A 124 -18.09 22.57 5.06
CA HIS A 124 -17.99 21.84 3.79
C HIS A 124 -17.58 20.37 3.98
N PRO A 125 -18.34 19.55 4.74
CA PRO A 125 -17.97 18.17 4.99
C PRO A 125 -17.91 17.37 3.68
N PRO A 126 -16.91 16.46 3.53
CA PRO A 126 -16.84 15.58 2.38
C PRO A 126 -18.02 14.61 2.37
N ARG A 127 -18.42 14.17 1.19
CA ARG A 127 -19.47 13.15 1.09
C ARG A 127 -19.00 11.77 1.51
N ILE A 128 -17.73 11.48 1.29
CA ILE A 128 -17.12 10.19 1.58
C ILE A 128 -15.80 10.43 2.31
N VAL A 129 -15.62 9.72 3.42
CA VAL A 129 -14.30 9.57 4.06
C VAL A 129 -13.89 8.12 3.96
N ILE A 130 -12.70 7.86 3.47
CA ILE A 130 -12.09 6.53 3.40
C ILE A 130 -10.90 6.51 4.35
N TYR A 131 -11.00 5.72 5.42
CA TYR A 131 -9.89 5.46 6.32
C TYR A 131 -9.20 4.17 5.87
N GLU A 132 -8.04 4.31 5.24
CA GLU A 132 -7.28 3.18 4.74
C GLU A 132 -6.16 2.82 5.71
N THR A 133 -6.03 1.55 6.01
CA THR A 133 -4.94 1.01 6.83
C THR A 133 -4.52 -0.36 6.33
N VAL A 134 -3.21 -0.60 6.31
CA VAL A 134 -2.69 -1.94 6.02
C VAL A 134 -3.04 -2.91 7.15
N GLU A 135 -3.32 -4.15 6.79
CA GLU A 135 -3.79 -5.21 7.69
C GLU A 135 -2.92 -5.35 8.95
N ARG A 136 -1.59 -5.43 8.82
CA ARG A 136 -0.66 -5.57 9.95
C ARG A 136 -0.68 -4.40 10.94
N SER A 137 -1.15 -3.23 10.52
CA SER A 137 -1.26 -2.03 11.37
C SER A 137 -2.69 -1.79 11.87
N PHE A 138 -3.67 -2.54 11.38
CA PHE A 138 -5.07 -2.35 11.71
C PHE A 138 -5.34 -2.48 13.22
N ILE A 139 -4.78 -3.51 13.84
CA ILE A 139 -4.97 -3.77 15.28
C ILE A 139 -4.38 -2.65 16.11
N ASP A 140 -3.11 -2.30 15.88
CA ASP A 140 -2.43 -1.25 16.64
C ASP A 140 -3.14 0.10 16.51
N ARG A 141 -3.55 0.47 15.30
CA ARG A 141 -4.27 1.72 15.04
C ARG A 141 -5.67 1.73 15.63
N GLY A 142 -6.38 0.61 15.57
CA GLY A 142 -7.70 0.49 16.16
C GLY A 142 -7.67 0.64 17.69
N ILE A 143 -6.72 0.00 18.36
CA ILE A 143 -6.58 0.07 19.83
C ILE A 143 -6.24 1.48 20.33
N MET A 144 -5.63 2.33 19.50
CA MET A 144 -5.27 3.71 19.88
C MET A 144 -6.49 4.62 20.12
N TRP A 145 -7.67 4.26 19.63
CA TRP A 145 -8.88 5.09 19.75
C TRP A 145 -9.66 4.73 21.01
N ASP A 146 -10.20 5.75 21.69
CA ASP A 146 -10.90 5.60 22.95
C ASP A 146 -12.12 4.68 22.84
N LYS A 147 -12.37 3.87 23.88
CA LYS A 147 -13.24 2.71 23.86
C LYS A 147 -14.63 2.94 24.45
N GLU A 148 -14.97 4.16 24.82
CA GLU A 148 -16.24 4.44 25.51
C GLU A 148 -17.47 4.20 24.63
N ASP A 149 -17.34 4.23 23.29
CA ASP A 149 -18.45 4.12 22.35
C ASP A 149 -18.21 3.09 21.25
N CYS A 150 -18.27 1.81 21.63
CA CYS A 150 -18.08 0.68 20.69
C CYS A 150 -19.33 0.30 19.90
N GLU A 151 -20.48 0.87 20.21
CA GLU A 151 -21.71 0.57 19.49
C GLU A 151 -21.81 1.42 18.22
N PRO A 152 -22.03 0.81 17.04
CA PRO A 152 -22.26 1.57 15.83
C PRO A 152 -23.49 2.46 16.00
N ALA A 153 -23.33 3.76 15.89
CA ALA A 153 -24.43 4.69 15.93
C ALA A 153 -25.38 4.44 14.72
N VAL A 154 -26.67 4.46 14.99
CA VAL A 154 -27.68 4.40 13.93
C VAL A 154 -27.82 5.81 13.35
N PHE A 155 -27.14 6.04 12.22
CA PHE A 155 -27.30 7.30 11.50
C PHE A 155 -28.56 7.25 10.62
N PRO A 156 -29.32 8.34 10.52
CA PRO A 156 -30.43 8.41 9.56
C PRO A 156 -29.89 8.14 8.16
N LYS A 157 -30.72 7.46 7.34
CA LYS A 157 -30.36 7.28 5.92
C LYS A 157 -30.02 8.65 5.33
N LEU A 158 -28.81 8.74 4.80
CA LEU A 158 -28.36 9.96 4.16
C LEU A 158 -29.36 10.37 3.09
N PRO A 159 -29.93 11.59 3.14
CA PRO A 159 -31.00 12.00 2.25
C PRO A 159 -30.51 12.30 0.81
N TRP A 160 -29.43 11.66 0.42
CA TRP A 160 -28.76 11.99 -0.82
C TRP A 160 -29.25 11.17 -1.99
N LYS A 161 -29.42 11.87 -3.11
CA LYS A 161 -29.43 11.19 -4.40
C LYS A 161 -28.06 10.61 -4.68
N PRO A 162 -27.98 9.37 -5.19
CA PRO A 162 -26.71 8.78 -5.59
C PRO A 162 -25.93 9.69 -6.52
N LEU A 163 -24.64 9.83 -6.27
CA LEU A 163 -23.76 10.66 -7.10
C LEU A 163 -23.63 10.07 -8.50
N PRO A 164 -23.84 10.84 -9.56
CA PRO A 164 -23.62 10.37 -10.92
C PRO A 164 -22.12 10.13 -11.14
N LEU A 165 -21.78 9.02 -11.78
CA LEU A 165 -20.42 8.81 -12.26
C LEU A 165 -20.17 9.68 -13.49
N LYS A 166 -19.00 10.30 -13.55
CA LYS A 166 -18.52 11.10 -14.69
C LYS A 166 -17.12 10.62 -15.09
N PRO A 167 -17.01 9.41 -15.67
CA PRO A 167 -15.73 8.84 -16.01
C PRO A 167 -14.91 9.78 -16.90
N GLY A 168 -13.65 9.94 -16.53
CA GLY A 168 -12.68 10.69 -17.35
C GLY A 168 -11.99 9.78 -18.36
N ASN A 169 -11.33 10.39 -19.31
CA ASN A 169 -10.56 9.71 -20.36
C ASN A 169 -9.05 9.90 -20.23
N GLN A 170 -8.57 10.22 -19.01
CA GLN A 170 -7.16 10.47 -18.79
C GLN A 170 -6.33 9.25 -19.23
N PRO A 171 -5.24 9.47 -19.98
CA PRO A 171 -4.41 8.43 -20.50
C PRO A 171 -3.69 7.67 -19.36
N ILE A 172 -3.47 6.38 -19.58
CA ILE A 172 -2.63 5.56 -18.71
C ILE A 172 -1.41 5.16 -19.53
N SER A 173 -0.22 5.39 -18.99
CA SER A 173 1.04 4.96 -19.57
C SER A 173 1.53 3.67 -18.91
N THR A 174 2.41 2.95 -19.59
CA THR A 174 3.13 1.82 -19.02
C THR A 174 4.52 2.25 -18.57
N HIS A 175 4.98 1.71 -17.47
CA HIS A 175 6.30 1.94 -16.92
C HIS A 175 6.98 0.60 -16.68
N SER A 176 8.15 0.42 -17.27
CA SER A 176 9.01 -0.72 -17.02
C SER A 176 9.95 -0.42 -15.86
N ARG A 177 10.33 -1.45 -15.12
CA ARG A 177 11.33 -1.33 -14.06
C ARG A 177 12.63 -0.76 -14.63
N ASP A 178 13.16 0.25 -13.96
CA ASP A 178 14.43 0.85 -14.36
C ASP A 178 15.59 0.03 -13.78
N ALA A 179 15.99 -1.00 -14.52
CA ALA A 179 17.14 -1.84 -14.16
C ALA A 179 18.49 -1.19 -14.55
N ARG A 180 18.55 0.15 -14.72
CA ARG A 180 19.74 0.84 -15.21
C ARG A 180 20.92 0.64 -14.29
N LYS A 181 21.97 0.04 -14.85
CA LYS A 181 23.31 0.02 -14.31
C LYS A 181 24.14 0.97 -15.18
N GLY A 182 24.80 1.95 -14.58
CA GLY A 182 25.65 2.84 -15.38
C GLY A 182 26.36 3.90 -14.57
N LEU A 183 27.44 4.42 -15.13
CA LEU A 183 28.31 5.43 -14.50
C LEU A 183 27.56 6.69 -14.10
N PHE A 184 26.54 7.08 -14.87
CA PHE A 184 25.77 8.31 -14.62
C PHE A 184 24.56 8.10 -13.69
N HIS A 185 24.30 6.87 -13.27
CA HIS A 185 23.26 6.53 -12.29
C HIS A 185 23.85 5.61 -11.20
N PRO A 186 24.90 6.08 -10.47
CA PRO A 186 25.54 5.25 -9.48
C PRO A 186 24.59 5.00 -8.30
N ASN A 187 24.32 3.74 -8.06
CA ASN A 187 23.45 3.32 -6.97
C ASN A 187 24.27 3.19 -5.66
N LEU A 188 24.81 4.31 -5.17
CA LEU A 188 25.68 4.32 -3.99
C LEU A 188 24.96 3.81 -2.73
N SER A 189 23.66 4.11 -2.58
CA SER A 189 22.84 3.56 -1.51
C SER A 189 22.73 2.04 -1.60
N SER A 190 22.59 1.50 -2.81
CA SER A 190 22.58 0.05 -3.06
C SER A 190 23.94 -0.60 -2.81
N GLY A 191 25.05 0.14 -2.96
CA GLY A 191 26.39 -0.36 -2.65
C GLY A 191 26.55 -0.79 -1.20
N ALA A 192 26.07 0.00 -0.24
CA ALA A 192 26.07 -0.35 1.17
C ALA A 192 25.19 -1.59 1.47
N HIS A 193 24.04 -1.69 0.83
CA HIS A 193 23.17 -2.87 0.93
C HIS A 193 23.81 -4.11 0.29
N PHE A 194 24.48 -3.95 -0.86
CA PHE A 194 25.22 -5.02 -1.52
C PHE A 194 26.33 -5.58 -0.62
N LEU A 195 27.16 -4.73 -0.04
CA LEU A 195 28.21 -5.14 0.90
C LEU A 195 27.63 -5.86 2.11
N LYS A 196 26.61 -5.28 2.74
CA LYS A 196 25.90 -5.90 3.88
C LYS A 196 25.31 -7.26 3.52
N ARG A 197 24.75 -7.41 2.34
CA ARG A 197 24.23 -8.69 1.82
C ARG A 197 25.33 -9.70 1.58
N SER A 198 26.43 -9.29 0.93
CA SER A 198 27.59 -10.15 0.64
C SER A 198 28.21 -10.68 1.92
N ILE A 199 28.39 -9.82 2.94
CA ILE A 199 28.87 -10.22 4.26
C ILE A 199 27.90 -11.22 4.92
N LYS A 200 26.58 -10.94 4.94
CA LYS A 200 25.59 -11.84 5.50
C LYS A 200 25.55 -13.19 4.80
N LYS A 201 25.68 -13.22 3.47
CA LYS A 201 25.73 -14.44 2.67
C LYS A 201 26.97 -15.27 3.02
N THR A 202 28.14 -14.64 3.18
CA THR A 202 29.38 -15.30 3.57
C THR A 202 29.25 -15.98 4.95
N PHE A 203 28.53 -15.36 5.88
CA PHE A 203 28.29 -15.92 7.23
C PHE A 203 26.98 -16.70 7.35
N ASN A 204 26.33 -17.07 6.24
CA ASN A 204 25.09 -17.85 6.18
C ASN A 204 23.94 -17.27 7.02
N LYS A 205 23.95 -15.95 7.30
CA LYS A 205 22.91 -15.23 8.04
C LYS A 205 21.84 -14.73 7.09
N LYS A 206 20.72 -15.46 7.01
CA LYS A 206 19.52 -14.95 6.33
C LYS A 206 18.97 -13.73 7.07
N SER A 207 18.42 -12.77 6.33
CA SER A 207 17.70 -11.66 6.95
C SER A 207 16.44 -12.17 7.64
N ASN A 208 16.15 -11.63 8.83
CA ASN A 208 14.94 -11.98 9.56
C ASN A 208 13.71 -11.14 9.16
N ARG A 209 13.83 -10.17 8.24
CA ARG A 209 12.75 -9.19 7.96
C ARG A 209 11.88 -9.52 6.75
N ALA A 210 12.38 -10.25 5.78
CA ALA A 210 11.59 -10.76 4.66
C ALA A 210 11.82 -12.27 4.52
N ILE A 211 10.76 -12.99 4.17
CA ILE A 211 10.73 -14.45 4.09
C ILE A 211 10.36 -14.84 2.67
N GLU A 212 11.06 -15.83 2.14
CA GLU A 212 10.75 -16.48 0.87
C GLU A 212 9.90 -17.71 1.11
N ILE A 213 8.75 -17.81 0.42
CA ILE A 213 7.80 -18.91 0.52
C ILE A 213 7.58 -19.50 -0.88
N ALA A 214 7.57 -20.84 -0.97
CA ALA A 214 7.25 -21.54 -2.21
C ALA A 214 5.75 -21.49 -2.50
N LEU A 215 5.40 -21.30 -3.78
CA LEU A 215 4.04 -21.30 -4.28
C LEU A 215 3.69 -22.64 -4.95
N ASN A 216 2.42 -22.97 -4.98
CA ASN A 216 1.90 -24.11 -5.75
C ASN A 216 1.63 -23.74 -7.22
N ARG A 217 1.89 -22.50 -7.63
CA ARG A 217 1.76 -21.93 -8.98
C ARG A 217 3.00 -21.10 -9.32
N ASN A 218 3.33 -20.99 -10.60
CA ASN A 218 4.50 -20.24 -11.09
C ASN A 218 4.15 -19.10 -12.05
N ASN A 219 2.89 -18.71 -12.12
CA ASN A 219 2.40 -17.69 -13.06
C ASN A 219 1.84 -16.43 -12.38
N LEU A 220 1.99 -16.29 -11.06
CA LEU A 220 1.42 -15.19 -10.30
C LEU A 220 2.32 -13.95 -10.24
N PHE A 221 3.60 -14.13 -10.54
CA PHE A 221 4.58 -13.05 -10.55
C PHE A 221 5.39 -13.05 -11.86
N SER A 222 5.78 -11.85 -12.31
CA SER A 222 6.56 -11.65 -13.52
C SER A 222 8.08 -11.75 -13.32
N ASN A 223 8.52 -11.99 -12.08
CA ASN A 223 9.93 -12.16 -11.73
C ASN A 223 10.49 -13.52 -12.20
N ARG A 224 11.82 -13.70 -12.10
CA ARG A 224 12.47 -14.98 -12.47
C ARG A 224 12.13 -16.12 -11.51
N ARG A 225 12.00 -15.81 -10.22
CA ARG A 225 11.62 -16.76 -9.17
C ARG A 225 10.10 -16.78 -8.99
N SER A 226 9.36 -16.96 -10.09
CA SER A 226 7.90 -16.90 -10.14
C SER A 226 7.19 -18.01 -9.33
N ASP A 227 7.92 -19.05 -8.95
CA ASP A 227 7.49 -20.15 -8.06
C ASP A 227 7.62 -19.81 -6.56
N HIS A 228 8.09 -18.60 -6.23
CA HIS A 228 8.28 -18.12 -4.86
C HIS A 228 7.75 -16.71 -4.70
N ILE A 229 7.34 -16.41 -3.48
CA ILE A 229 6.90 -15.06 -3.05
C ILE A 229 7.80 -14.57 -1.91
N LEU A 230 8.07 -13.27 -1.91
CA LEU A 230 8.61 -12.59 -0.74
C LEU A 230 7.48 -11.98 0.07
N VAL A 231 7.49 -12.19 1.37
CA VAL A 231 6.55 -11.60 2.33
C VAL A 231 7.31 -10.94 3.48
N TYR A 232 6.71 -9.94 4.10
CA TYR A 232 7.29 -9.28 5.24
C TYR A 232 7.10 -10.14 6.50
N ARG A 233 8.11 -10.25 7.35
CA ARG A 233 8.04 -11.13 8.55
C ARG A 233 6.95 -10.68 9.53
N ASN A 234 6.78 -9.37 9.70
CA ASN A 234 5.77 -8.85 10.63
C ASN A 234 4.34 -9.23 10.22
N ASP A 235 4.09 -9.53 8.92
CA ASP A 235 2.79 -10.03 8.48
C ASP A 235 2.44 -11.36 9.20
N PHE A 236 3.45 -12.21 9.49
CA PHE A 236 3.24 -13.44 10.28
C PHE A 236 3.02 -13.17 11.76
N GLU A 237 3.75 -12.22 12.32
CA GLU A 237 3.67 -11.89 13.75
C GLU A 237 2.30 -11.30 14.08
N ARG A 238 1.75 -10.49 13.18
CA ARG A 238 0.43 -9.85 13.31
C ARG A 238 -0.73 -10.70 12.80
N TYR A 239 -0.44 -11.84 12.18
CA TYR A 239 -1.49 -12.76 11.73
C TYR A 239 -2.22 -13.46 12.89
N GLN A 240 -1.55 -13.65 14.03
CA GLN A 240 -2.12 -14.22 15.25
C GLN A 240 -2.58 -13.09 16.18
N VAL A 241 -3.84 -12.73 16.07
CA VAL A 241 -4.48 -11.69 16.89
C VAL A 241 -5.42 -12.37 17.88
N SER A 242 -5.42 -11.94 19.12
CA SER A 242 -6.40 -12.39 20.10
C SER A 242 -7.79 -11.84 19.79
N THR A 243 -8.82 -12.52 20.29
CA THR A 243 -10.20 -12.04 20.15
C THR A 243 -10.39 -10.68 20.82
N GLU A 244 -9.73 -10.45 21.94
CA GLU A 244 -9.75 -9.19 22.68
C GLU A 244 -9.16 -8.06 21.85
N GLU A 245 -7.94 -8.20 21.33
CA GLU A 245 -7.28 -7.20 20.46
C GLU A 245 -8.11 -6.90 19.21
N LEU A 246 -8.72 -7.92 18.61
CA LEU A 246 -9.57 -7.74 17.45
C LEU A 246 -10.83 -6.93 17.79
N ASN A 247 -11.49 -7.25 18.93
CA ASN A 247 -12.66 -6.51 19.38
C ASN A 247 -12.33 -5.05 19.71
N GLU A 248 -11.18 -4.80 20.33
CA GLU A 248 -10.67 -3.45 20.59
C GLU A 248 -10.43 -2.68 19.30
N ALA A 249 -9.82 -3.30 18.31
CA ALA A 249 -9.59 -2.67 17.00
C ALA A 249 -10.89 -2.38 16.24
N ILE A 250 -11.86 -3.30 16.32
CA ILE A 250 -13.21 -3.11 15.76
C ILE A 250 -13.93 -1.95 16.47
N CYS A 251 -13.81 -1.86 17.78
CA CYS A 251 -14.33 -0.75 18.57
C CYS A 251 -13.75 0.59 18.12
N GLY A 252 -12.41 0.67 17.98
CA GLY A 252 -11.77 1.88 17.49
C GLY A 252 -12.21 2.27 16.08
N LEU A 253 -12.35 1.31 15.17
CA LEU A 253 -12.87 1.59 13.83
C LEU A 253 -14.32 2.07 13.87
N THR A 254 -15.13 1.53 14.80
CA THR A 254 -16.52 1.97 15.03
C THR A 254 -16.54 3.41 15.51
N HIS A 255 -15.68 3.76 16.46
CA HIS A 255 -15.53 5.13 16.96
C HIS A 255 -15.15 6.10 15.81
N ILE A 256 -14.17 5.75 14.99
CA ILE A 256 -13.78 6.56 13.82
C ILE A 256 -14.97 6.74 12.86
N GLN A 257 -15.70 5.67 12.55
CA GLN A 257 -16.91 5.73 11.72
C GLN A 257 -17.95 6.69 12.32
N ASN A 258 -18.24 6.54 13.61
CA ASN A 258 -19.22 7.36 14.31
C ASN A 258 -18.83 8.85 14.29
N THR A 259 -17.56 9.15 14.53
CA THR A 259 -17.02 10.51 14.54
C THR A 259 -17.22 11.19 13.18
N PHE A 260 -16.87 10.54 12.07
CA PHE A 260 -17.07 11.12 10.74
C PHE A 260 -18.54 11.21 10.33
N GLN A 261 -19.37 10.26 10.72
CA GLN A 261 -20.78 10.21 10.31
C GLN A 261 -21.70 11.05 11.20
N LYS A 262 -21.23 11.55 12.35
CA LYS A 262 -22.00 12.36 13.32
C LYS A 262 -22.66 13.59 12.68
N ASN A 263 -22.05 14.16 11.65
CA ASN A 263 -22.58 15.31 10.91
C ASN A 263 -23.81 14.97 10.04
N GLY A 264 -24.16 13.68 9.86
CA GLY A 264 -25.27 13.24 9.00
C GLY A 264 -25.11 13.56 7.53
N LYS A 265 -23.89 13.94 7.08
CA LYS A 265 -23.58 14.34 5.71
C LYS A 265 -22.43 13.54 5.09
N THR A 266 -21.66 12.83 5.87
CA THR A 266 -20.48 12.07 5.44
C THR A 266 -20.75 10.56 5.52
N PHE A 267 -20.45 9.81 4.47
CA PHE A 267 -20.43 8.36 4.49
C PHE A 267 -19.00 7.88 4.75
N PHE A 268 -18.83 6.99 5.71
CA PHE A 268 -17.53 6.43 6.05
C PHE A 268 -17.27 5.07 5.41
N VAL A 269 -16.02 4.81 5.03
CA VAL A 269 -15.53 3.51 4.56
C VAL A 269 -14.22 3.20 5.26
N GLY A 270 -14.18 2.11 6.02
CA GLY A 270 -12.93 1.51 6.51
C GLY A 270 -12.34 0.59 5.45
N LEU A 271 -11.20 0.95 4.88
CA LEU A 271 -10.54 0.18 3.83
C LEU A 271 -9.31 -0.51 4.41
N VAL A 272 -9.43 -1.81 4.71
CA VAL A 272 -8.27 -2.59 5.16
C VAL A 272 -7.55 -3.16 3.94
N ALA A 273 -6.30 -2.71 3.74
CA ALA A 273 -5.41 -3.21 2.70
C ALA A 273 -4.78 -4.54 3.16
N PRO A 274 -5.16 -5.69 2.58
CA PRO A 274 -4.61 -6.97 3.00
C PRO A 274 -3.10 -7.02 2.85
N ASP A 275 -2.42 -7.69 3.77
CA ASP A 275 -1.01 -7.99 3.61
C ASP A 275 -0.78 -8.97 2.45
N LYS A 276 0.40 -8.92 1.87
CA LYS A 276 0.78 -9.83 0.79
C LYS A 276 0.70 -11.28 1.24
N LEU A 277 1.03 -11.56 2.52
CA LEU A 277 0.84 -12.87 3.13
C LEU A 277 -0.61 -13.34 3.01
N THR A 278 -1.57 -12.54 3.44
CA THR A 278 -2.99 -12.86 3.42
C THR A 278 -3.55 -13.02 2.01
N ALA A 279 -3.19 -12.11 1.11
CA ALA A 279 -3.70 -12.11 -0.26
C ALA A 279 -3.33 -13.39 -1.03
N TYR A 280 -2.14 -13.96 -0.77
CA TYR A 280 -1.62 -15.14 -1.48
C TYR A 280 -1.64 -16.43 -0.65
N MET A 281 -2.15 -16.41 0.58
CA MET A 281 -2.07 -17.56 1.50
C MET A 281 -2.65 -18.85 0.90
N HIS A 282 -3.72 -18.75 0.11
CA HIS A 282 -4.40 -19.90 -0.50
C HIS A 282 -3.59 -20.59 -1.63
N VAL A 283 -2.50 -19.98 -2.07
CA VAL A 283 -1.59 -20.51 -3.10
C VAL A 283 -0.21 -20.86 -2.58
N TYR A 284 0.02 -20.81 -1.27
CA TYR A 284 1.27 -21.27 -0.67
C TYR A 284 1.37 -22.80 -0.70
N LYS A 285 2.58 -23.28 -0.94
CA LYS A 285 2.90 -24.69 -0.82
C LYS A 285 3.09 -25.01 0.66
N ASN A 286 2.37 -26.01 1.18
CA ASN A 286 2.47 -26.46 2.58
C ASN A 286 2.12 -25.42 3.64
N PHE A 287 1.16 -24.53 3.36
CA PHE A 287 0.65 -23.59 4.37
C PHE A 287 -0.60 -24.18 5.02
N ASP A 288 -0.65 -24.15 6.35
CA ASP A 288 -1.82 -24.59 7.12
C ASP A 288 -2.97 -23.59 6.94
N ARG A 289 -4.09 -24.07 6.35
CA ARG A 289 -5.24 -23.24 5.97
C ARG A 289 -6.29 -23.12 7.08
N GLU A 290 -6.11 -23.77 8.22
CA GLU A 290 -7.16 -23.88 9.25
C GLU A 290 -7.39 -22.58 10.06
N LYS A 291 -6.59 -21.55 9.86
CA LYS A 291 -6.78 -20.29 10.60
C LYS A 291 -7.80 -19.40 9.90
N ILE A 292 -8.93 -19.20 10.57
CA ILE A 292 -9.95 -18.22 10.20
C ILE A 292 -9.30 -16.84 10.16
N HIS A 293 -9.36 -16.20 9.00
CA HIS A 293 -8.82 -14.86 8.86
C HIS A 293 -9.71 -13.85 9.60
N TRP A 294 -9.14 -12.99 10.43
CA TRP A 294 -9.88 -12.04 11.26
C TRP A 294 -10.73 -11.03 10.43
N MET A 295 -10.44 -10.82 9.12
CA MET A 295 -11.33 -10.09 8.22
C MET A 295 -12.72 -10.73 8.09
N ASP A 296 -12.84 -12.05 8.29
CA ASP A 296 -14.15 -12.70 8.31
C ASP A 296 -14.93 -12.32 9.58
N GLU A 297 -14.23 -12.08 10.68
CA GLU A 297 -14.86 -11.59 11.92
C GLU A 297 -15.36 -10.14 11.76
N ILE A 298 -14.55 -9.23 11.21
CA ILE A 298 -14.98 -7.85 10.93
C ILE A 298 -16.25 -7.86 10.06
N SER A 299 -16.33 -8.74 9.07
CA SER A 299 -17.47 -8.79 8.15
C SER A 299 -18.80 -9.20 8.82
N LYS A 300 -18.76 -9.75 10.03
CA LYS A 300 -19.97 -10.06 10.82
C LYS A 300 -20.61 -8.80 11.41
N HIS A 301 -19.85 -7.73 11.55
CA HIS A 301 -20.31 -6.43 12.03
C HIS A 301 -21.01 -5.66 10.90
N GLN A 302 -22.29 -5.97 10.64
CA GLN A 302 -23.06 -5.43 9.50
C GLN A 302 -23.15 -3.90 9.44
N ASN A 303 -23.00 -3.24 10.60
CA ASN A 303 -23.05 -1.79 10.71
C ASN A 303 -21.71 -1.11 10.39
N LEU A 304 -20.62 -1.87 10.28
CA LEU A 304 -19.34 -1.34 9.82
C LEU A 304 -19.28 -1.30 8.30
N SER A 305 -18.81 -0.19 7.80
CA SER A 305 -18.67 0.03 6.34
C SER A 305 -17.29 -0.41 5.86
N VAL A 306 -17.04 -1.72 5.82
CA VAL A 306 -15.76 -2.32 5.42
C VAL A 306 -15.94 -3.22 4.20
N PRO A 307 -15.44 -2.81 3.01
CA PRO A 307 -15.45 -3.66 1.81
C PRO A 307 -14.47 -4.84 1.95
N ARG A 308 -14.82 -6.00 1.38
CA ARG A 308 -13.98 -7.22 1.38
C ARG A 308 -12.92 -7.15 0.28
N LEU A 309 -11.95 -6.24 0.46
CA LEU A 309 -10.84 -6.08 -0.48
C LEU A 309 -9.97 -7.35 -0.55
N ASP A 310 -9.81 -8.07 0.56
CA ASP A 310 -9.13 -9.36 0.62
C ASP A 310 -9.70 -10.36 -0.40
N ARG A 311 -11.02 -10.52 -0.43
CA ARG A 311 -11.71 -11.44 -1.37
C ARG A 311 -11.60 -10.96 -2.82
N ALA A 312 -11.64 -9.65 -3.04
CA ALA A 312 -11.50 -9.10 -4.38
C ALA A 312 -10.10 -9.35 -4.95
N LEU A 313 -9.04 -9.15 -4.15
CA LEU A 313 -7.67 -9.44 -4.54
C LEU A 313 -7.42 -10.94 -4.74
N GLN A 314 -7.88 -11.80 -3.82
CA GLN A 314 -7.80 -13.25 -3.97
C GLN A 314 -8.43 -13.74 -5.27
N LYS A 315 -9.62 -13.21 -5.61
CA LYS A 315 -10.33 -13.58 -6.85
C LYS A 315 -9.52 -13.32 -8.12
N VAL A 316 -8.78 -12.20 -8.20
CA VAL A 316 -7.95 -11.91 -9.38
C VAL A 316 -6.64 -12.69 -9.37
N ILE A 317 -6.08 -13.00 -8.19
CA ILE A 317 -4.94 -13.89 -8.02
C ILE A 317 -5.31 -15.30 -8.50
N ASP A 318 -6.47 -15.84 -8.12
CA ASP A 318 -6.97 -17.14 -8.54
C ASP A 318 -7.14 -17.26 -10.05
N ARG A 319 -7.53 -16.17 -10.70
CA ARG A 319 -7.60 -16.07 -12.17
C ARG A 319 -6.25 -16.00 -12.86
N GLY A 320 -5.15 -16.02 -12.11
CA GLY A 320 -3.79 -15.96 -12.65
C GLY A 320 -3.31 -14.56 -13.01
N SER A 321 -3.92 -13.50 -12.46
CA SER A 321 -3.43 -12.14 -12.68
C SER A 321 -2.04 -11.97 -12.06
N GLN A 322 -1.08 -11.55 -12.88
CA GLN A 322 0.29 -11.34 -12.44
C GLN A 322 0.46 -10.01 -11.74
N ASP A 323 1.39 -9.99 -10.77
CA ASP A 323 1.86 -8.78 -10.08
C ASP A 323 0.70 -7.97 -9.46
N VAL A 324 -0.27 -8.66 -8.84
CA VAL A 324 -1.29 -8.00 -8.03
C VAL A 324 -0.64 -7.25 -6.87
N TYR A 325 0.39 -7.86 -6.27
CA TYR A 325 1.43 -7.20 -5.47
C TYR A 325 2.74 -7.27 -6.23
N LEU A 326 3.58 -6.25 -6.11
CA LEU A 326 4.90 -6.29 -6.73
C LEU A 326 5.74 -7.42 -6.10
N PRO A 327 6.44 -8.25 -6.89
CA PRO A 327 7.14 -9.41 -6.35
C PRO A 327 8.23 -9.04 -5.33
N ASN A 328 8.89 -7.90 -5.51
CA ASN A 328 9.99 -7.40 -4.69
C ASN A 328 9.55 -6.43 -3.56
N ASP A 329 8.25 -6.15 -3.44
CA ASP A 329 7.73 -5.10 -2.56
C ASP A 329 6.50 -5.60 -1.79
N THR A 330 6.14 -4.95 -0.68
CA THR A 330 4.92 -5.21 0.08
C THR A 330 3.69 -4.58 -0.57
N HIS A 331 3.86 -3.57 -1.41
CA HIS A 331 2.76 -2.82 -2.01
C HIS A 331 2.17 -3.47 -3.26
N TRP A 332 0.98 -3.03 -3.62
CA TRP A 332 0.30 -3.48 -4.84
C TRP A 332 1.06 -3.07 -6.10
N GLY A 333 0.98 -3.94 -7.12
CA GLY A 333 1.19 -3.55 -8.51
C GLY A 333 -0.06 -2.85 -9.08
N SER A 334 0.02 -2.40 -10.32
CA SER A 334 -1.09 -1.69 -10.98
C SER A 334 -2.40 -2.47 -11.02
N THR A 335 -2.33 -3.81 -11.10
CA THR A 335 -3.52 -4.67 -11.01
C THR A 335 -4.19 -4.55 -9.64
N GLY A 336 -3.40 -4.60 -8.55
CA GLY A 336 -3.93 -4.46 -7.18
C GLY A 336 -4.56 -3.09 -6.95
N HIS A 337 -3.90 -2.01 -7.37
CA HIS A 337 -4.46 -0.66 -7.28
C HIS A 337 -5.78 -0.51 -8.04
N LYS A 338 -5.87 -1.06 -9.25
CA LYS A 338 -7.11 -1.04 -10.03
C LYS A 338 -8.23 -1.82 -9.35
N VAL A 339 -7.95 -3.01 -8.82
CA VAL A 339 -8.94 -3.83 -8.08
C VAL A 339 -9.41 -3.10 -6.84
N THR A 340 -8.52 -2.43 -6.12
CA THR A 340 -8.89 -1.62 -4.93
C THR A 340 -9.88 -0.53 -5.30
N ALA A 341 -9.59 0.27 -6.33
CA ALA A 341 -10.51 1.31 -6.79
C ALA A 341 -11.87 0.74 -7.19
N GLN A 342 -11.91 -0.35 -7.96
CA GLN A 342 -13.13 -1.01 -8.39
C GLN A 342 -13.93 -1.54 -7.19
N THR A 343 -13.26 -2.16 -6.20
CA THR A 343 -13.91 -2.65 -4.99
C THR A 343 -14.58 -1.54 -4.20
N VAL A 344 -13.92 -0.40 -4.05
CA VAL A 344 -14.48 0.78 -3.38
C VAL A 344 -15.69 1.33 -4.15
N ILE A 345 -15.59 1.48 -5.47
CA ILE A 345 -16.70 1.96 -6.32
C ILE A 345 -17.90 1.03 -6.24
N GLU A 346 -17.69 -0.29 -6.38
CA GLU A 346 -18.75 -1.28 -6.28
C GLU A 346 -19.42 -1.28 -4.90
N TYR A 347 -18.61 -1.14 -3.84
CA TYR A 347 -19.12 -1.05 -2.48
C TYR A 347 -20.01 0.18 -2.28
N LEU A 348 -19.53 1.35 -2.70
CA LEU A 348 -20.30 2.61 -2.63
C LEU A 348 -21.59 2.57 -3.48
N SER A 349 -21.54 1.93 -4.65
CA SER A 349 -22.72 1.74 -5.49
C SER A 349 -23.76 0.82 -4.81
N LYS A 350 -23.32 -0.29 -4.22
CA LYS A 350 -24.19 -1.21 -3.45
C LYS A 350 -24.83 -0.52 -2.23
N LYS A 351 -24.14 0.44 -1.63
CA LYS A 351 -24.69 1.24 -0.52
C LYS A 351 -25.57 2.41 -0.99
N GLY A 352 -25.76 2.60 -2.30
CA GLY A 352 -26.58 3.67 -2.89
C GLY A 352 -25.94 5.06 -2.80
N ILE A 353 -24.64 5.14 -2.54
CA ILE A 353 -23.87 6.40 -2.50
C ILE A 353 -23.51 6.87 -3.90
N LEU A 354 -23.15 5.94 -4.77
CA LEU A 354 -22.90 6.16 -6.20
C LEU A 354 -24.02 5.56 -7.04
N LYS A 355 -24.28 6.14 -8.22
CA LYS A 355 -25.14 5.48 -9.21
C LYS A 355 -24.49 4.19 -9.67
N SER A 356 -25.30 3.18 -9.97
CA SER A 356 -24.81 1.96 -10.61
C SER A 356 -24.29 2.30 -12.01
N THR A 357 -23.22 1.61 -12.42
CA THR A 357 -22.62 1.76 -13.76
C THR A 357 -23.54 1.22 -14.88
N GLY A 358 -24.74 0.74 -14.55
CA GLY A 358 -25.73 0.16 -15.48
C GLY A 358 -27.03 0.97 -15.62
N ASP A 359 -27.18 2.07 -14.88
CA ASP A 359 -28.28 3.01 -14.98
C ASP A 359 -27.79 4.29 -15.70
#